data_67f39d181484f14324d4c3fbcb01688e
#
_entry.id   67f39d181484f14324d4c3fbcb01688e
#
_cell.length_a   1.000
_cell.length_b   1.000
_cell.length_c   1.000
_cell.angle_alpha   90.00
_cell.angle_beta   90.00
_cell.angle_gamma   90.00
#
_symmetry.space_group_name_H-M   'P 1'
#
loop_
_entity.id
_entity.type
_entity.pdbx_description
1 polymer ?
#
loop_
_entity_poly.entity_id
_entity_poly.type
_entity_poly.pdbx_seq_one_letter_code
_entity_poly.pdbx_strand_id
1 'polypeptide(L)'
;MRRVNETLRSLEATPALLEAMLDQLEMQSRLDSPRALGKWTSRQILVHLSDFETIQRVRVMAMLSEDKPVMLGFDADAWVRAGQCTKRHARVSLNAFAELRIGNLELWGSLSADQLERRGTHPTRGEFSITEWLGFVARHDLNHLTQLEASLQQ
;
A
#
# COMPACT_ATOMS: atom_id res chain seq x y z
N MET A 1 10.87 13.87 -13.04
CA MET A 1 9.97 13.18 -14.00
C MET A 1 10.35 11.73 -14.27
N ARG A 2 11.55 11.36 -14.79
CA ARG A 2 11.90 9.94 -15.11
C ARG A 2 11.71 9.00 -13.91
N ARG A 3 12.26 9.35 -12.74
CA ARG A 3 12.16 8.55 -11.51
C ARG A 3 10.72 8.38 -11.03
N VAL A 4 9.89 9.42 -11.15
CA VAL A 4 8.46 9.33 -10.80
C VAL A 4 7.74 8.36 -11.73
N ASN A 5 7.99 8.42 -13.04
CA ASN A 5 7.38 7.51 -14.01
C ASN A 5 7.79 6.04 -13.79
N GLU A 6 9.03 5.78 -13.36
CA GLU A 6 9.49 4.43 -12.97
C GLU A 6 8.76 3.95 -11.72
N THR A 7 8.57 4.83 -10.73
CA THR A 7 7.82 4.53 -9.50
C THR A 7 6.36 4.24 -9.80
N LEU A 8 5.69 5.06 -10.63
CA LEU A 8 4.29 4.85 -11.00
C LEU A 8 4.08 3.52 -11.75
N ARG A 9 5.00 3.15 -12.66
CA ARG A 9 4.93 1.83 -13.33
C ARG A 9 5.09 0.67 -12.37
N SER A 10 5.95 0.78 -11.36
CA SER A 10 6.07 -0.23 -10.32
C SER A 10 4.78 -0.39 -9.53
N LEU A 11 4.15 0.72 -9.15
CA LEU A 11 2.88 0.74 -8.43
C LEU A 11 1.72 0.19 -9.28
N GLU A 12 1.72 0.45 -10.59
CA GLU A 12 0.74 -0.06 -11.56
C GLU A 12 0.78 -1.59 -11.68
N ALA A 13 1.95 -2.20 -11.56
CA ALA A 13 2.12 -3.65 -11.66
C ALA A 13 1.65 -4.40 -10.38
N THR A 14 1.60 -3.73 -9.23
CA THR A 14 1.33 -4.37 -7.93
C THR A 14 0.01 -5.14 -7.88
N PRO A 15 -1.15 -4.62 -8.35
CA PRO A 15 -2.42 -5.35 -8.27
C PRO A 15 -2.39 -6.71 -8.97
N ALA A 16 -1.84 -6.78 -10.17
CA ALA A 16 -1.75 -8.04 -10.92
C ALA A 16 -0.83 -9.07 -10.23
N LEU A 17 0.27 -8.62 -9.64
CA LEU A 17 1.16 -9.48 -8.87
C LEU A 17 0.47 -10.04 -7.62
N LEU A 18 -0.28 -9.19 -6.91
CA LEU A 18 -1.04 -9.59 -5.72
C LEU A 18 -2.15 -10.59 -6.07
N GLU A 19 -2.82 -10.41 -7.22
CA GLU A 19 -3.86 -11.33 -7.69
C GLU A 19 -3.28 -12.72 -7.98
N ALA A 20 -2.19 -12.80 -8.71
CA ALA A 20 -1.50 -14.05 -8.98
C ALA A 20 -1.02 -14.77 -7.70
N MET A 21 -0.54 -13.98 -6.71
CA MET A 21 -0.15 -14.54 -5.40
C MET A 21 -1.36 -15.01 -4.59
N LEU A 22 -2.48 -14.27 -4.60
CA LEU A 22 -3.69 -14.67 -3.91
C LEU A 22 -4.22 -16.00 -4.45
N ASP A 23 -4.26 -16.18 -5.78
CA ASP A 23 -4.69 -17.44 -6.41
C ASP A 23 -3.85 -18.63 -5.93
N GLN A 24 -2.53 -18.47 -5.85
CA GLN A 24 -1.62 -19.51 -5.35
C GLN A 24 -1.82 -19.79 -3.86
N LEU A 25 -1.99 -18.73 -3.03
CA LEU A 25 -2.23 -18.87 -1.59
C LEU A 25 -3.56 -19.59 -1.29
N GLU A 26 -4.60 -19.32 -2.07
CA GLU A 26 -5.89 -20.02 -1.98
C GLU A 26 -5.76 -21.48 -2.38
N MET A 27 -5.11 -21.79 -3.52
CA MET A 27 -4.88 -23.17 -3.96
C MET A 27 -4.07 -23.99 -2.95
N GLN A 28 -3.08 -23.38 -2.28
CA GLN A 28 -2.25 -24.03 -1.27
C GLN A 28 -2.84 -24.02 0.13
N SER A 29 -4.02 -23.43 0.33
CA SER A 29 -4.66 -23.24 1.64
C SER A 29 -3.77 -22.50 2.66
N ARG A 30 -2.96 -21.54 2.19
CA ARG A 30 -1.97 -20.80 3.01
C ARG A 30 -2.39 -19.38 3.39
N LEU A 31 -3.59 -18.98 3.03
CA LEU A 31 -4.06 -17.62 3.22
C LEU A 31 -4.09 -17.19 4.71
N ASP A 32 -4.40 -18.11 5.60
CA ASP A 32 -4.56 -17.88 7.03
C ASP A 32 -3.40 -18.42 7.89
N SER A 33 -2.37 -18.96 7.25
CA SER A 33 -1.18 -19.44 7.94
C SER A 33 -0.15 -18.30 8.05
N PRO A 34 0.25 -17.90 9.28
CA PRO A 34 1.33 -16.94 9.43
C PRO A 34 2.67 -17.60 9.06
N ARG A 35 3.54 -16.90 8.34
CA ARG A 35 4.86 -17.43 7.96
C ARG A 35 5.80 -17.68 9.16
N ALA A 36 5.51 -17.07 10.32
CA ALA A 36 6.20 -17.28 11.59
C ALA A 36 5.34 -16.78 12.75
N LEU A 37 5.61 -17.25 13.95
CA LEU A 37 4.89 -16.82 15.15
C LEU A 37 4.92 -15.29 15.30
N GLY A 38 3.76 -14.69 15.53
CA GLY A 38 3.60 -13.24 15.71
C GLY A 38 3.70 -12.42 14.42
N LYS A 39 3.79 -13.04 13.25
CA LYS A 39 3.71 -12.35 11.95
C LYS A 39 2.29 -12.39 11.38
N TRP A 40 1.98 -11.41 10.55
CA TRP A 40 0.70 -11.35 9.85
C TRP A 40 0.54 -12.54 8.91
N THR A 41 -0.70 -13.00 8.78
CA THR A 41 -1.09 -13.95 7.73
C THR A 41 -1.15 -13.25 6.39
N SER A 42 -1.15 -14.03 5.31
CA SER A 42 -1.31 -13.47 3.95
C SER A 42 -2.62 -12.70 3.79
N ARG A 43 -3.73 -13.18 4.40
CA ARG A 43 -5.00 -12.45 4.47
C ARG A 43 -4.84 -11.07 5.12
N GLN A 44 -4.18 -11.00 6.27
CA GLN A 44 -3.96 -9.73 6.98
C GLN A 44 -3.14 -8.75 6.15
N ILE A 45 -2.14 -9.22 5.41
CA ILE A 45 -1.33 -8.40 4.51
C ILE A 45 -2.21 -7.82 3.39
N LEU A 46 -3.02 -8.65 2.71
CA LEU A 46 -3.87 -8.21 1.60
C LEU A 46 -4.93 -7.20 2.05
N VAL A 47 -5.54 -7.43 3.21
CA VAL A 47 -6.50 -6.49 3.79
C VAL A 47 -5.82 -5.18 4.20
N HIS A 48 -4.63 -5.26 4.83
CA HIS A 48 -3.84 -4.09 5.19
C HIS A 48 -3.47 -3.24 3.97
N LEU A 49 -3.06 -3.84 2.86
CA LEU A 49 -2.74 -3.12 1.62
C LEU A 49 -3.95 -2.31 1.12
N SER A 50 -5.15 -2.87 1.18
CA SER A 50 -6.39 -2.18 0.81
C SER A 50 -6.67 -0.96 1.70
N ASP A 51 -6.58 -1.16 3.01
CA ASP A 51 -6.80 -0.08 3.97
C ASP A 51 -5.72 1.01 3.85
N PHE A 52 -4.48 0.61 3.64
CA PHE A 52 -3.35 1.51 3.44
C PHE A 52 -3.50 2.35 2.16
N GLU A 53 -4.02 1.78 1.07
CA GLU A 53 -4.18 2.50 -0.20
C GLU A 53 -5.14 3.69 -0.09
N THR A 54 -6.21 3.56 0.70
CA THR A 54 -7.12 4.67 1.02
C THR A 54 -6.38 5.84 1.66
N ILE A 55 -5.47 5.55 2.60
CA ILE A 55 -4.69 6.56 3.32
C ILE A 55 -3.72 7.29 2.41
N GLN A 56 -3.19 6.65 1.35
CA GLN A 56 -2.28 7.31 0.42
C GLN A 56 -2.97 8.47 -0.31
N ARG A 57 -4.23 8.29 -0.71
CA ARG A 57 -5.00 9.36 -1.33
C ARG A 57 -5.19 10.54 -0.37
N VAL A 58 -5.56 10.28 0.88
CA VAL A 58 -5.75 11.32 1.90
C VAL A 58 -4.46 12.10 2.13
N ARG A 59 -3.33 11.42 2.25
CA ARG A 59 -2.01 12.05 2.47
C ARG A 59 -1.59 12.93 1.31
N VAL A 60 -1.69 12.42 0.08
CA VAL A 60 -1.32 13.21 -1.11
C VAL A 60 -2.26 14.41 -1.28
N MET A 61 -3.57 14.23 -1.08
CA MET A 61 -4.53 15.34 -1.14
C MET A 61 -4.24 16.42 -0.08
N ALA A 62 -3.89 16.04 1.15
CA ALA A 62 -3.47 17.01 2.17
C ALA A 62 -2.22 17.78 1.71
N MET A 63 -1.18 17.10 1.22
CA MET A 63 0.03 17.77 0.69
C MET A 63 -0.25 18.69 -0.50
N LEU A 64 -1.28 18.41 -1.30
CA LEU A 64 -1.68 19.25 -2.42
C LEU A 64 -2.48 20.49 -1.99
N SER A 65 -3.31 20.38 -0.94
CA SER A 65 -4.26 21.41 -0.55
C SER A 65 -3.79 22.29 0.60
N GLU A 66 -2.87 21.82 1.46
CA GLU A 66 -2.43 22.51 2.66
C GLU A 66 -0.94 22.85 2.59
N ASP A 67 -0.50 23.84 3.38
CA ASP A 67 0.92 24.15 3.50
C ASP A 67 1.58 23.27 4.55
N LYS A 68 2.46 22.36 4.11
CA LYS A 68 3.23 21.41 4.93
C LYS A 68 2.39 20.68 6.00
N PRO A 69 1.31 19.98 5.61
CA PRO A 69 0.42 19.33 6.56
C PRO A 69 1.14 18.25 7.37
N VAL A 70 0.63 17.97 8.55
CA VAL A 70 0.95 16.73 9.26
C VAL A 70 0.10 15.61 8.69
N MET A 71 0.75 14.64 8.06
CA MET A 71 0.08 13.49 7.46
C MET A 71 -0.55 12.60 8.54
N LEU A 72 -1.68 11.99 8.23
CA LEU A 72 -2.32 11.00 9.09
C LEU A 72 -1.34 9.84 9.40
N GLY A 73 -0.99 9.67 10.67
CA GLY A 73 -0.22 8.54 11.16
C GLY A 73 -1.13 7.49 11.78
N PHE A 74 -0.70 6.22 11.77
CA PHE A 74 -1.40 5.13 12.44
C PHE A 74 -0.43 3.98 12.78
N ASP A 75 -0.81 3.20 13.78
CA ASP A 75 -0.16 1.93 14.12
C ASP A 75 -0.79 0.81 13.26
N ALA A 76 0.00 0.23 12.36
CA ALA A 76 -0.46 -0.80 11.43
C ALA A 76 -0.93 -2.07 12.15
N ASP A 77 -0.27 -2.49 13.24
CA ASP A 77 -0.67 -3.65 14.03
C ASP A 77 -1.99 -3.40 14.75
N ALA A 78 -2.18 -2.19 15.30
CA ALA A 78 -3.46 -1.81 15.91
C ALA A 78 -4.59 -1.79 14.86
N TRP A 79 -4.33 -1.30 13.65
CA TRP A 79 -5.31 -1.29 12.56
C TRP A 79 -5.69 -2.69 12.10
N VAL A 80 -4.71 -3.58 11.91
CA VAL A 80 -4.96 -4.98 11.54
C VAL A 80 -5.83 -5.69 12.58
N ARG A 81 -5.60 -5.44 13.88
CA ARG A 81 -6.43 -6.00 14.97
C ARG A 81 -7.82 -5.37 14.99
N ALA A 82 -7.91 -4.05 15.02
CA ALA A 82 -9.18 -3.33 15.11
C ALA A 82 -10.07 -3.53 13.87
N GLY A 83 -9.46 -3.56 12.68
CA GLY A 83 -10.12 -3.80 11.40
C GLY A 83 -10.54 -5.26 11.18
N GLN A 84 -10.31 -6.15 12.13
CA GLN A 84 -10.67 -7.58 12.06
C GLN A 84 -10.19 -8.24 10.76
N CYS A 85 -8.96 -7.95 10.35
CA CYS A 85 -8.42 -8.36 9.04
C CYS A 85 -8.44 -9.89 8.81
N THR A 86 -8.45 -10.69 9.87
CA THR A 86 -8.59 -12.15 9.78
C THR A 86 -10.01 -12.61 9.36
N LYS A 87 -11.04 -11.75 9.48
CA LYS A 87 -12.44 -12.06 9.15
C LYS A 87 -12.88 -11.47 7.82
N ARG A 88 -12.07 -10.61 7.20
CA ARG A 88 -12.41 -9.95 5.93
C ARG A 88 -12.02 -10.84 4.75
N HIS A 89 -12.78 -10.78 3.67
CA HIS A 89 -12.50 -11.52 2.44
C HIS A 89 -11.30 -10.92 1.71
N ALA A 90 -10.21 -11.70 1.56
CA ALA A 90 -8.98 -11.25 0.91
C ALA A 90 -9.22 -10.79 -0.53
N ARG A 91 -10.02 -11.52 -1.31
CA ARG A 91 -10.35 -11.16 -2.69
C ARG A 91 -11.14 -9.85 -2.79
N VAL A 92 -12.11 -9.63 -1.91
CA VAL A 92 -12.86 -8.36 -1.85
C VAL A 92 -11.92 -7.20 -1.50
N SER A 93 -11.01 -7.40 -0.55
CA SER A 93 -10.02 -6.39 -0.18
C SER A 93 -9.04 -6.11 -1.30
N LEU A 94 -8.58 -7.14 -2.02
CA LEU A 94 -7.69 -6.97 -3.18
C LEU A 94 -8.38 -6.22 -4.33
N ASN A 95 -9.65 -6.53 -4.63
CA ASN A 95 -10.41 -5.79 -5.62
C ASN A 95 -10.54 -4.30 -5.25
N ALA A 96 -10.86 -4.01 -3.98
CA ALA A 96 -10.92 -2.63 -3.49
C ALA A 96 -9.56 -1.93 -3.59
N PHE A 97 -8.45 -2.63 -3.27
CA PHE A 97 -7.09 -2.13 -3.45
C PHE A 97 -6.83 -1.76 -4.92
N ALA A 98 -7.17 -2.65 -5.86
CA ALA A 98 -6.93 -2.44 -7.29
C ALA A 98 -7.68 -1.21 -7.82
N GLU A 99 -8.96 -1.06 -7.47
CA GLU A 99 -9.78 0.10 -7.86
C GLU A 99 -9.25 1.41 -7.27
N LEU A 100 -8.88 1.42 -5.99
CA LEU A 100 -8.26 2.58 -5.34
C LEU A 100 -6.93 2.94 -6.00
N ARG A 101 -6.09 1.95 -6.33
CA ARG A 101 -4.81 2.14 -7.00
C ARG A 101 -4.97 2.78 -8.37
N ILE A 102 -5.95 2.36 -9.18
CA ILE A 102 -6.25 2.98 -10.48
C ILE A 102 -6.53 4.47 -10.29
N GLY A 103 -7.45 4.82 -9.39
CA GLY A 103 -7.79 6.21 -9.13
C GLY A 103 -6.64 7.04 -8.52
N ASN A 104 -5.77 6.42 -7.74
CA ASN A 104 -4.58 7.06 -7.20
C ASN A 104 -3.52 7.30 -8.28
N LEU A 105 -3.27 6.33 -9.15
CA LEU A 105 -2.33 6.47 -10.27
C LEU A 105 -2.77 7.55 -11.25
N GLU A 106 -4.07 7.66 -11.54
CA GLU A 106 -4.64 8.75 -12.35
C GLU A 106 -4.30 10.12 -11.73
N LEU A 107 -4.57 10.31 -10.43
CA LEU A 107 -4.22 11.53 -9.71
C LEU A 107 -2.71 11.78 -9.75
N TRP A 108 -1.89 10.81 -9.34
CA TRP A 108 -0.45 10.99 -9.20
C TRP A 108 0.24 11.23 -10.55
N GLY A 109 -0.26 10.59 -11.61
CA GLY A 109 0.26 10.77 -12.98
C GLY A 109 -0.08 12.12 -13.59
N SER A 110 -1.11 12.81 -13.08
CA SER A 110 -1.51 14.14 -13.54
C SER A 110 -0.76 15.29 -12.87
N LEU A 111 0.05 15.03 -11.83
CA LEU A 111 0.70 16.07 -11.05
C LEU A 111 1.84 16.75 -11.82
N SER A 112 1.88 18.08 -11.74
CA SER A 112 2.99 18.87 -12.25
C SER A 112 4.28 18.68 -11.42
N ALA A 113 5.42 19.08 -11.96
CA ALA A 113 6.71 19.02 -11.25
C ALA A 113 6.64 19.79 -9.92
N ASP A 114 6.03 20.98 -9.90
CA ASP A 114 5.90 21.79 -8.68
C ASP A 114 4.98 21.12 -7.64
N GLN A 115 3.90 20.49 -8.08
CA GLN A 115 3.03 19.72 -7.18
C GLN A 115 3.75 18.52 -6.57
N LEU A 116 4.57 17.82 -7.34
CA LEU A 116 5.35 16.67 -6.88
C LEU A 116 6.38 17.04 -5.80
N GLU A 117 6.83 18.30 -5.75
CA GLU A 117 7.75 18.80 -4.73
C GLU A 117 7.04 19.35 -3.48
N ARG A 118 5.71 19.43 -3.46
CA ARG A 118 4.96 19.79 -2.24
C ARG A 118 5.23 18.78 -1.14
N ARG A 119 5.33 19.28 0.09
CA ARG A 119 5.83 18.50 1.23
C ARG A 119 4.78 18.37 2.34
N GLY A 120 4.87 17.26 3.09
CA GLY A 120 4.13 17.03 4.33
C GLY A 120 4.99 16.26 5.34
N THR A 121 4.63 16.29 6.60
CA THR A 121 5.37 15.67 7.69
C THR A 121 4.65 14.40 8.18
N HIS A 122 5.29 13.24 8.07
CA HIS A 122 4.79 12.03 8.71
C HIS A 122 5.19 12.03 10.19
N PRO A 123 4.27 11.74 11.14
CA PRO A 123 4.52 11.89 12.58
C PRO A 123 5.74 11.15 13.12
N THR A 124 6.13 10.02 12.52
CA THR A 124 7.21 9.17 13.00
C THR A 124 8.36 9.00 12.01
N ARG A 125 8.24 9.54 10.77
CA ARG A 125 9.22 9.31 9.69
C ARG A 125 9.84 10.59 9.13
N GLY A 126 9.39 11.75 9.61
CA GLY A 126 9.87 13.04 9.14
C GLY A 126 9.17 13.57 7.89
N GLU A 127 9.79 14.54 7.26
CA GLU A 127 9.26 15.25 6.11
C GLU A 127 9.50 14.50 4.80
N PHE A 128 8.50 14.53 3.91
CA PHE A 128 8.56 13.96 2.56
C PHE A 128 8.00 14.95 1.53
N SER A 129 8.60 15.01 0.34
CA SER A 129 7.89 15.49 -0.84
C SER A 129 6.91 14.42 -1.34
N ILE A 130 5.96 14.79 -2.22
CA ILE A 130 5.09 13.80 -2.86
C ILE A 130 5.93 12.78 -3.64
N THR A 131 6.96 13.22 -4.38
CA THR A 131 7.89 12.32 -5.07
C THR A 131 8.51 11.28 -4.13
N GLU A 132 9.04 11.73 -2.99
CA GLU A 132 9.65 10.84 -1.99
C GLU A 132 8.61 9.90 -1.36
N TRP A 133 7.39 10.41 -1.14
CA TRP A 133 6.30 9.63 -0.58
C TRP A 133 5.83 8.51 -1.52
N LEU A 134 5.68 8.78 -2.82
CA LEU A 134 5.37 7.74 -3.82
C LEU A 134 6.45 6.66 -3.86
N GLY A 135 7.72 7.03 -3.75
CA GLY A 135 8.82 6.08 -3.60
C GLY A 135 8.74 5.25 -2.31
N PHE A 136 8.24 5.83 -1.22
CA PHE A 136 7.96 5.08 0.01
C PHE A 136 6.82 4.08 -0.20
N VAL A 137 5.72 4.46 -0.85
CA VAL A 137 4.59 3.57 -1.15
C VAL A 137 5.03 2.38 -2.01
N ALA A 138 5.85 2.60 -3.03
CA ALA A 138 6.38 1.52 -3.88
C ALA A 138 7.25 0.53 -3.08
N ARG A 139 8.10 1.02 -2.18
CA ARG A 139 8.89 0.15 -1.29
C ARG A 139 8.02 -0.61 -0.29
N HIS A 140 6.96 0.00 0.20
CA HIS A 140 5.99 -0.64 1.09
C HIS A 140 5.30 -1.82 0.39
N ASP A 141 4.84 -1.62 -0.85
CA ASP A 141 4.25 -2.68 -1.67
C ASP A 141 5.25 -3.83 -1.90
N LEU A 142 6.48 -3.51 -2.31
CA LEU A 142 7.53 -4.52 -2.53
C LEU A 142 7.81 -5.35 -1.26
N ASN A 143 7.84 -4.71 -0.10
CA ASN A 143 8.02 -5.42 1.17
C ASN A 143 6.89 -6.43 1.43
N HIS A 144 5.63 -6.06 1.13
CA HIS A 144 4.51 -6.96 1.30
C HIS A 144 4.45 -8.06 0.23
N LEU A 145 4.82 -7.77 -1.02
CA LEU A 145 5.00 -8.80 -2.05
C LEU A 145 6.03 -9.84 -1.61
N THR A 146 7.19 -9.41 -1.10
CA THR A 146 8.22 -10.32 -0.56
C THR A 146 7.71 -11.15 0.62
N GLN A 147 6.85 -10.59 1.48
CA GLN A 147 6.25 -11.33 2.59
C GLN A 147 5.26 -12.40 2.11
N LEU A 148 4.46 -12.08 1.09
CA LEU A 148 3.52 -13.04 0.48
C LEU A 148 4.26 -14.15 -0.27
N GLU A 149 5.32 -13.82 -1.01
CA GLU A 149 6.18 -14.80 -1.68
C GLU A 149 6.79 -15.78 -0.68
N ALA A 150 7.32 -15.28 0.45
CA ALA A 150 7.84 -16.13 1.51
C ALA A 150 6.78 -17.04 2.16
N SER A 151 5.50 -16.66 2.12
CA SER A 151 4.39 -17.52 2.56
C SER A 151 4.07 -18.63 1.55
N LEU A 152 4.33 -18.43 0.27
CA LEU A 152 4.15 -19.44 -0.79
C LEU A 152 5.23 -20.52 -0.79
N GLN A 153 6.42 -20.22 -0.24
CA GLN A 153 7.57 -21.11 -0.22
C GLN A 153 7.63 -22.04 0.99
N GLN A 154 6.70 -21.96 1.93
CA GLN A 154 6.60 -22.85 3.11
C GLN A 154 5.88 -24.16 2.77
#